data_09fa4ea1d52d72f77fda248344acf1fe
#
_entry.id   09fa4ea1d52d72f77fda248344acf1fe
#
_cell.length_a   1.000
_cell.length_b   1.000
_cell.length_c   1.000
_cell.angle_alpha   90.00
_cell.angle_beta   90.00
_cell.angle_gamma   90.00
#
_symmetry.space_group_name_H-M   'P 1'
#
loop_
_entity.id
_entity.type
_entity.pdbx_description
1 polymer ?
#
loop_
_entity_poly.entity_id
_entity_poly.type
_entity_poly.pdbx_seq_one_letter_code
_entity_poly.pdbx_strand_id
1 'polypeptide(L)'
;DDRRVISGIIYVLKHGLQWKDAPPGYGPHKTLYNRFRRWTVLGVFDRIFSNLASADGPPNMLMLDATHLKAHRTASSLQKGGLSRHIGRTKGGLNTKLHAVCDGEGRPLLMCLTAGQVSDHIGAKILYPTLPDREGAILIANKGYNSDEYRAALQAKGIIPCIPPRKGRNAPASFCKVTYKQRHKVGNMFGKMKDWRRIATRYDRRADIFMVAITIAVIVIWWIQ
;
A
#
# COMPACT_ATOMS: atom_id res chain seq x y z
N ASP A 1 21.70 -18.04 9.75
CA ASP A 1 22.03 -16.65 9.45
C ASP A 1 20.79 -15.95 8.90
N ASP A 2 20.26 -14.99 9.66
CA ASP A 2 19.03 -14.26 9.32
C ASP A 2 19.22 -13.31 8.11
N ARG A 3 20.42 -12.75 7.92
CA ARG A 3 20.74 -11.93 6.73
C ARG A 3 20.53 -12.72 5.45
N ARG A 4 21.07 -13.93 5.40
CA ARG A 4 20.94 -14.83 4.25
C ARG A 4 19.48 -15.16 3.96
N VAL A 5 18.70 -15.43 5.00
CA VAL A 5 17.27 -15.74 4.89
C VAL A 5 16.48 -14.52 4.39
N ILE A 6 16.72 -13.33 4.95
CA ILE A 6 16.05 -12.10 4.51
C ILE A 6 16.39 -11.80 3.06
N SER A 7 17.65 -11.91 2.65
CA SER A 7 18.06 -11.73 1.26
C SER A 7 17.36 -12.69 0.31
N GLY A 8 17.18 -13.95 0.73
CA GLY A 8 16.42 -14.94 -0.05
C GLY A 8 14.94 -14.62 -0.16
N ILE A 9 14.32 -14.13 0.91
CA ILE A 9 12.93 -13.67 0.90
C ILE A 9 12.76 -12.50 -0.07
N ILE A 10 13.61 -11.48 0.04
CA ILE A 10 13.63 -10.31 -0.85
C ILE A 10 13.78 -10.75 -2.31
N TYR A 11 14.71 -11.67 -2.59
CA TYR A 11 14.94 -12.20 -3.93
C TYR A 11 13.68 -12.85 -4.51
N VAL A 12 13.02 -13.74 -3.76
CA VAL A 12 11.77 -14.40 -4.17
C VAL A 12 10.66 -13.39 -4.46
N LEU A 13 10.49 -12.39 -3.60
CA LEU A 13 9.46 -11.37 -3.75
C LEU A 13 9.72 -10.47 -4.97
N LYS A 14 10.95 -10.01 -5.14
CA LYS A 14 11.35 -9.12 -6.24
C LYS A 14 11.19 -9.81 -7.61
N HIS A 15 11.64 -11.05 -7.72
CA HIS A 15 11.63 -11.79 -8.98
C HIS A 15 10.33 -12.56 -9.25
N GLY A 16 9.39 -12.60 -8.31
CA GLY A 16 8.09 -13.26 -8.47
C GLY A 16 8.16 -14.79 -8.51
N LEU A 17 9.17 -15.37 -7.88
CA LEU A 17 9.41 -16.80 -7.90
C LEU A 17 8.41 -17.59 -7.03
N GLN A 18 8.20 -18.87 -7.35
CA GLN A 18 7.67 -19.79 -6.34
C GLN A 18 8.74 -20.00 -5.27
N TRP A 19 8.31 -20.24 -4.03
CA TRP A 19 9.26 -20.44 -2.93
C TRP A 19 10.25 -21.60 -3.19
N LYS A 20 9.78 -22.68 -3.84
CA LYS A 20 10.60 -23.85 -4.19
C LYS A 20 11.71 -23.53 -5.19
N ASP A 21 11.55 -22.46 -5.97
CA ASP A 21 12.49 -22.04 -7.01
C ASP A 21 13.49 -20.99 -6.48
N ALA A 22 13.50 -20.76 -5.17
CA ALA A 22 14.50 -19.89 -4.55
C ALA A 22 15.92 -20.42 -4.77
N PRO A 23 16.89 -19.56 -5.13
CA PRO A 23 18.27 -20.00 -5.34
C PRO A 23 18.84 -20.69 -4.10
N PRO A 24 19.53 -21.86 -4.26
CA PRO A 24 20.06 -22.64 -3.14
C PRO A 24 21.05 -21.85 -2.27
N GLY A 25 21.70 -20.84 -2.87
CA GLY A 25 22.60 -19.93 -2.18
C GLY A 25 22.00 -19.24 -0.96
N TYR A 26 20.68 -19.05 -0.89
CA TYR A 26 19.98 -18.46 0.26
C TYR A 26 19.56 -19.49 1.32
N GLY A 27 19.76 -20.79 1.06
CA GLY A 27 19.38 -21.89 1.94
C GLY A 27 18.09 -22.60 1.50
N PRO A 28 17.62 -23.58 2.27
CA PRO A 28 16.44 -24.37 1.93
C PRO A 28 15.19 -23.49 1.79
N HIS A 29 14.47 -23.63 0.70
CA HIS A 29 13.25 -22.86 0.42
C HIS A 29 12.18 -22.95 1.52
N LYS A 30 12.07 -24.10 2.17
CA LYS A 30 11.15 -24.29 3.31
C LYS A 30 11.54 -23.40 4.50
N THR A 31 12.85 -23.22 4.74
CA THR A 31 13.36 -22.32 5.78
C THR A 31 13.01 -20.88 5.46
N LEU A 32 13.20 -20.42 4.22
CA LEU A 32 12.84 -19.08 3.78
C LEU A 32 11.33 -18.81 4.01
N TYR A 33 10.49 -19.72 3.55
CA TYR A 33 9.04 -19.59 3.68
C TYR A 33 8.56 -19.61 5.14
N ASN A 34 9.08 -20.55 5.95
CA ASN A 34 8.70 -20.66 7.36
C ASN A 34 9.13 -19.42 8.16
N ARG A 35 10.33 -18.88 7.89
CA ARG A 35 10.81 -17.63 8.51
C ARG A 35 9.97 -16.45 8.07
N PHE A 36 9.67 -16.30 6.79
CA PHE A 36 8.79 -15.26 6.29
C PHE A 36 7.43 -15.30 6.99
N ARG A 37 6.79 -16.48 7.07
CA ARG A 37 5.51 -16.63 7.78
C ARG A 37 5.61 -16.31 9.28
N ARG A 38 6.64 -16.81 9.94
CA ARG A 38 6.86 -16.57 11.37
C ARG A 38 7.02 -15.06 11.65
N TRP A 39 7.85 -14.38 10.89
CA TRP A 39 8.08 -12.95 11.05
C TRP A 39 6.84 -12.12 10.69
N THR A 40 6.01 -12.58 9.76
CA THR A 40 4.69 -11.99 9.49
C THR A 40 3.80 -12.05 10.72
N VAL A 41 3.64 -13.25 11.31
CA VAL A 41 2.79 -13.42 12.52
C VAL A 41 3.30 -12.60 13.70
N LEU A 42 4.61 -12.48 13.84
CA LEU A 42 5.26 -11.67 14.88
C LEU A 42 5.23 -10.16 14.58
N GLY A 43 4.70 -9.71 13.44
CA GLY A 43 4.64 -8.30 13.05
C GLY A 43 6.01 -7.61 12.91
N VAL A 44 7.07 -8.36 12.58
CA VAL A 44 8.44 -7.83 12.54
C VAL A 44 8.57 -6.72 11.50
N PHE A 45 8.11 -6.97 10.28
CA PHE A 45 8.24 -6.01 9.18
C PHE A 45 7.32 -4.80 9.34
N ASP A 46 6.16 -4.99 9.96
CA ASP A 46 5.23 -3.88 10.25
C ASP A 46 5.85 -2.90 11.26
N ARG A 47 6.53 -3.42 12.31
CA ARG A 47 7.25 -2.56 13.26
C ARG A 47 8.43 -1.84 12.61
N ILE A 48 9.21 -2.53 11.76
CA ILE A 48 10.31 -1.89 11.03
C ILE A 48 9.76 -0.77 10.15
N PHE A 49 8.72 -1.04 9.37
CA PHE A 49 8.09 -0.05 8.50
C PHE A 49 7.56 1.14 9.29
N SER A 50 6.82 0.92 10.37
CA SER A 50 6.26 2.00 11.20
C SER A 50 7.34 2.90 11.77
N ASN A 51 8.45 2.33 12.25
CA ASN A 51 9.57 3.10 12.77
C ASN A 51 10.25 3.93 11.66
N LEU A 52 10.46 3.34 10.49
CA LEU A 52 11.08 4.03 9.35
C LEU A 52 10.16 5.14 8.81
N ALA A 53 8.86 4.87 8.67
CA ALA A 53 7.89 5.83 8.16
C ALA A 53 7.65 7.02 9.09
N SER A 54 7.89 6.86 10.39
CA SER A 54 7.73 7.92 11.40
C SER A 54 9.03 8.65 11.76
N ALA A 55 10.18 8.20 11.25
CA ALA A 55 11.50 8.71 11.67
C ALA A 55 11.68 10.22 11.42
N ASP A 56 11.13 10.74 10.32
CA ASP A 56 11.24 12.16 9.94
C ASP A 56 10.09 13.02 10.51
N GLY A 57 9.25 12.45 11.37
CA GLY A 57 8.05 13.11 11.91
C GLY A 57 6.92 13.29 10.89
N PRO A 58 5.81 13.96 11.27
CA PRO A 58 4.66 14.14 10.40
C PRO A 58 4.98 15.09 9.24
N PRO A 59 4.74 14.69 7.96
CA PRO A 59 5.08 15.49 6.78
C PRO A 59 4.12 16.64 6.54
N ASN A 60 4.59 17.70 5.87
CA ASN A 60 3.77 18.82 5.43
C ASN A 60 2.82 18.49 4.26
N MET A 61 3.13 17.45 3.51
CA MET A 61 2.37 17.04 2.33
C MET A 61 2.13 15.54 2.37
N LEU A 62 0.87 15.18 2.14
CA LEU A 62 0.37 13.82 2.06
C LEU A 62 -0.25 13.61 0.68
N MET A 63 -0.04 12.47 0.08
CA MET A 63 -0.72 12.11 -1.16
C MET A 63 -1.40 10.76 -0.99
N LEU A 64 -2.72 10.73 -1.25
CA LEU A 64 -3.55 9.55 -1.13
C LEU A 64 -3.99 9.08 -2.51
N ASP A 65 -3.77 7.81 -2.80
CA ASP A 65 -4.29 7.15 -4.00
C ASP A 65 -4.44 5.65 -3.79
N ALA A 66 -5.02 4.97 -4.78
CA ALA A 66 -5.18 3.53 -4.77
C ALA A 66 -4.79 2.91 -6.11
N THR A 67 -4.31 1.68 -6.06
CA THR A 67 -3.98 0.91 -7.26
C THR A 67 -4.48 -0.52 -7.18
N HIS A 68 -4.83 -1.10 -8.32
CA HIS A 68 -5.17 -2.51 -8.43
C HIS A 68 -3.91 -3.35 -8.62
N LEU A 69 -3.84 -4.44 -7.86
CA LEU A 69 -2.81 -5.47 -7.98
C LEU A 69 -3.50 -6.75 -8.44
N LYS A 70 -3.06 -7.32 -9.56
CA LYS A 70 -3.67 -8.54 -10.11
C LYS A 70 -3.57 -9.68 -9.12
N ALA A 71 -4.65 -10.44 -8.96
CA ALA A 71 -4.64 -11.66 -8.16
C ALA A 71 -4.64 -12.87 -9.09
N HIS A 72 -3.59 -13.69 -8.98
CA HIS A 72 -3.54 -14.95 -9.71
C HIS A 72 -4.64 -15.90 -9.20
N ARG A 73 -5.12 -16.79 -10.06
CA ARG A 73 -6.18 -17.75 -9.70
C ARG A 73 -5.88 -18.56 -8.42
N THR A 74 -4.62 -18.88 -8.18
CA THR A 74 -4.20 -19.61 -6.97
C THR A 74 -4.39 -18.81 -5.68
N ALA A 75 -4.32 -17.48 -5.74
CA ALA A 75 -4.58 -16.62 -4.58
C ALA A 75 -6.05 -16.63 -4.17
N SER A 76 -6.97 -16.93 -5.09
CA SER A 76 -8.41 -16.99 -4.83
C SER A 76 -8.91 -18.34 -4.28
N SER A 77 -8.08 -19.37 -4.26
CA SER A 77 -8.43 -20.76 -3.90
C SER A 77 -8.39 -21.05 -2.39
N LEU A 78 -8.54 -20.03 -1.52
CA LEU A 78 -8.61 -20.24 -0.07
C LEU A 78 -9.91 -20.96 0.30
N GLN A 79 -9.84 -21.97 1.19
CA GLN A 79 -11.04 -22.64 1.69
C GLN A 79 -11.93 -21.69 2.50
N LYS A 80 -13.24 -21.95 2.53
CA LYS A 80 -14.22 -21.20 3.33
C LYS A 80 -13.87 -21.29 4.82
N GLY A 81 -13.98 -20.18 5.55
CA GLY A 81 -13.85 -20.17 7.01
C GLY A 81 -12.59 -19.55 7.57
N GLY A 82 -11.88 -18.70 6.82
CA GLY A 82 -10.65 -18.08 7.27
C GLY A 82 -10.64 -16.55 7.19
N LEU A 83 -9.46 -16.03 7.32
CA LEU A 83 -9.12 -14.61 7.22
C LEU A 83 -9.57 -13.99 5.90
N SER A 84 -9.93 -12.71 5.91
CA SER A 84 -10.31 -11.97 4.71
C SER A 84 -9.24 -12.07 3.63
N ARG A 85 -9.69 -12.35 2.40
CA ARG A 85 -8.77 -12.46 1.25
C ARG A 85 -8.45 -11.10 0.65
N HIS A 86 -9.36 -10.12 0.81
CA HIS A 86 -9.29 -8.86 0.08
C HIS A 86 -9.06 -9.04 -1.43
N ILE A 87 -9.73 -10.03 -2.03
CA ILE A 87 -9.76 -10.24 -3.48
C ILE A 87 -11.19 -10.05 -3.97
N GLY A 88 -11.34 -9.28 -5.04
CA GLY A 88 -12.63 -9.04 -5.69
C GLY A 88 -12.49 -9.02 -7.20
N ARG A 89 -13.63 -9.11 -7.88
CA ARG A 89 -13.69 -9.08 -9.34
C ARG A 89 -14.02 -7.68 -9.84
N THR A 90 -13.26 -7.22 -10.79
CA THR A 90 -13.51 -5.99 -11.55
C THR A 90 -13.52 -6.30 -13.05
N LYS A 91 -13.73 -5.30 -13.91
CA LYS A 91 -13.59 -5.48 -15.37
C LYS A 91 -12.23 -6.05 -15.78
N GLY A 92 -11.17 -5.76 -15.02
CA GLY A 92 -9.81 -6.30 -15.24
C GLY A 92 -9.56 -7.69 -14.62
N GLY A 93 -10.61 -8.40 -14.16
CA GLY A 93 -10.51 -9.72 -13.54
C GLY A 93 -10.36 -9.68 -12.02
N LEU A 94 -9.77 -10.73 -11.45
CA LEU A 94 -9.53 -10.83 -10.00
C LEU A 94 -8.38 -9.92 -9.59
N ASN A 95 -8.61 -9.09 -8.59
CA ASN A 95 -7.57 -8.20 -8.06
C ASN A 95 -7.82 -7.83 -6.59
N THR A 96 -6.75 -7.35 -5.97
CA THR A 96 -6.73 -6.69 -4.67
C THR A 96 -6.45 -5.22 -4.91
N LYS A 97 -7.07 -4.33 -4.15
CA LYS A 97 -6.78 -2.91 -4.20
C LYS A 97 -5.87 -2.52 -3.03
N LEU A 98 -4.75 -1.90 -3.34
CA LEU A 98 -3.85 -1.28 -2.37
C LEU A 98 -4.16 0.21 -2.31
N HIS A 99 -4.55 0.69 -1.14
CA HIS A 99 -4.67 2.10 -0.81
C HIS A 99 -3.42 2.52 -0.05
N ALA A 100 -2.86 3.66 -0.40
CA ALA A 100 -1.67 4.16 0.26
C ALA A 100 -1.67 5.67 0.42
N VAL A 101 -1.08 6.12 1.51
CA VAL A 101 -0.68 7.50 1.74
C VAL A 101 0.83 7.56 1.68
N CYS A 102 1.38 8.49 0.92
CA CYS A 102 2.79 8.80 0.90
C CYS A 102 3.06 10.26 1.26
N ASP A 103 4.29 10.56 1.59
CA ASP A 103 4.77 11.94 1.84
C ASP A 103 5.00 12.73 0.55
N GLY A 104 5.52 13.96 0.70
CA GLY A 104 5.86 14.86 -0.41
C GLY A 104 6.95 14.32 -1.34
N GLU A 105 7.73 13.35 -0.92
CA GLU A 105 8.78 12.70 -1.72
C GLU A 105 8.30 11.39 -2.37
N GLY A 106 7.06 10.96 -2.08
CA GLY A 106 6.49 9.73 -2.58
C GLY A 106 6.93 8.50 -1.78
N ARG A 107 7.40 8.66 -0.52
CA ARG A 107 7.70 7.55 0.38
C ARG A 107 6.39 7.10 1.06
N PRO A 108 6.04 5.80 1.01
CA PRO A 108 4.85 5.29 1.67
C PRO A 108 4.88 5.51 3.19
N LEU A 109 3.77 5.95 3.75
CA LEU A 109 3.59 6.15 5.18
C LEU A 109 2.53 5.21 5.75
N LEU A 110 1.42 5.05 5.03
CA LEU A 110 0.29 4.23 5.43
C LEU A 110 -0.19 3.41 4.25
N MET A 111 -0.58 2.18 4.51
CA MET A 111 -1.07 1.28 3.48
C MET A 111 -2.17 0.36 4.02
N CYS A 112 -3.18 0.07 3.21
CA CYS A 112 -4.15 -0.98 3.50
C CYS A 112 -4.62 -1.70 2.24
N LEU A 113 -5.08 -2.94 2.41
CA LEU A 113 -5.64 -3.76 1.34
C LEU A 113 -7.16 -3.83 1.45
N THR A 114 -7.82 -3.77 0.31
CA THR A 114 -9.26 -4.09 0.18
C THR A 114 -9.50 -5.00 -1.01
N ALA A 115 -10.71 -5.54 -1.12
CA ALA A 115 -11.12 -6.24 -2.33
C ALA A 115 -11.20 -5.25 -3.50
N GLY A 116 -10.87 -5.71 -4.72
CA GLY A 116 -10.69 -4.85 -5.87
C GLY A 116 -11.88 -3.97 -6.24
N GLN A 117 -13.12 -4.41 -5.95
CA GLN A 117 -14.35 -3.64 -6.21
C GLN A 117 -14.64 -2.56 -5.15
N VAL A 118 -13.94 -2.56 -4.01
CA VAL A 118 -14.15 -1.56 -2.96
C VAL A 118 -13.78 -0.18 -3.48
N SER A 119 -14.61 0.82 -3.19
CA SER A 119 -14.37 2.20 -3.64
C SER A 119 -13.14 2.83 -2.96
N ASP A 120 -12.52 3.77 -3.64
CA ASP A 120 -11.37 4.51 -3.11
C ASP A 120 -11.76 5.28 -1.84
N HIS A 121 -12.99 5.76 -1.77
CA HIS A 121 -13.52 6.48 -0.60
C HIS A 121 -13.55 5.60 0.68
N ILE A 122 -13.90 4.31 0.55
CA ILE A 122 -13.84 3.38 1.69
C ILE A 122 -12.40 3.19 2.15
N GLY A 123 -11.45 3.04 1.22
CA GLY A 123 -10.03 2.95 1.55
C GLY A 123 -9.52 4.20 2.28
N ALA A 124 -9.96 5.38 1.85
CA ALA A 124 -9.65 6.63 2.55
C ALA A 124 -10.19 6.65 3.99
N LYS A 125 -11.43 6.19 4.20
CA LYS A 125 -12.02 6.08 5.56
C LYS A 125 -11.24 5.12 6.46
N ILE A 126 -10.71 4.02 5.91
CA ILE A 126 -9.88 3.06 6.66
C ILE A 126 -8.55 3.71 7.10
N LEU A 127 -7.92 4.49 6.22
CA LEU A 127 -6.64 5.13 6.50
C LEU A 127 -6.76 6.43 7.33
N TYR A 128 -7.93 7.08 7.32
CA TYR A 128 -8.14 8.36 7.97
C TYR A 128 -7.76 8.40 9.46
N PRO A 129 -8.12 7.42 10.31
CA PRO A 129 -7.77 7.45 11.74
C PRO A 129 -6.27 7.47 12.00
N THR A 130 -5.48 6.90 11.08
CA THR A 130 -4.02 6.76 11.21
C THR A 130 -3.23 7.84 10.46
N LEU A 131 -3.94 8.81 9.82
CA LEU A 131 -3.25 9.95 9.20
C LEU A 131 -2.46 10.72 10.25
N PRO A 132 -1.21 11.14 9.93
CA PRO A 132 -0.41 11.95 10.83
C PRO A 132 -1.13 13.24 11.22
N ASP A 133 -1.13 13.59 12.50
CA ASP A 133 -1.66 14.83 13.00
C ASP A 133 -0.62 15.94 12.80
N ARG A 134 -0.88 16.83 11.85
CA ARG A 134 -0.04 18.00 11.59
C ARG A 134 -0.90 19.14 11.06
N GLU A 135 -1.02 20.18 11.86
CA GLU A 135 -1.74 21.40 11.50
C GLU A 135 -1.13 22.03 10.23
N GLY A 136 -1.98 22.37 9.27
CA GLY A 136 -1.59 22.94 8.00
C GLY A 136 -1.01 21.98 6.97
N ALA A 137 -0.90 20.68 7.27
CA ALA A 137 -0.50 19.68 6.27
C ALA A 137 -1.51 19.62 5.11
N ILE A 138 -1.01 19.44 3.89
CA ILE A 138 -1.85 19.35 2.69
C ILE A 138 -2.03 17.90 2.29
N LEU A 139 -3.28 17.44 2.14
CA LEU A 139 -3.56 16.11 1.57
C LEU A 139 -4.05 16.25 0.13
N ILE A 140 -3.28 15.70 -0.79
CA ILE A 140 -3.59 15.62 -2.22
C ILE A 140 -4.24 14.27 -2.52
N ALA A 141 -5.41 14.28 -3.18
CA ALA A 141 -6.06 13.07 -3.67
C ALA A 141 -6.84 13.34 -4.97
N ASN A 142 -7.18 12.30 -5.71
CA ASN A 142 -7.94 12.46 -6.94
C ASN A 142 -9.43 12.77 -6.65
N LYS A 143 -10.17 13.19 -7.70
CA LYS A 143 -11.61 13.52 -7.60
C LYS A 143 -12.49 12.37 -7.07
N GLY A 144 -12.02 11.13 -7.08
CA GLY A 144 -12.71 9.97 -6.51
C GLY A 144 -12.90 10.07 -5.00
N TYR A 145 -11.99 10.78 -4.33
CA TYR A 145 -12.03 11.02 -2.88
C TYR A 145 -12.84 12.27 -2.49
N ASN A 146 -13.40 13.00 -3.47
CA ASN A 146 -14.09 14.25 -3.20
C ASN A 146 -15.50 13.99 -2.63
N SER A 147 -15.64 14.14 -1.31
CA SER A 147 -16.92 14.25 -0.59
C SER A 147 -16.81 15.36 0.47
N ASP A 148 -17.94 15.98 0.81
CA ASP A 148 -17.95 17.05 1.82
C ASP A 148 -17.61 16.47 3.20
N GLU A 149 -18.14 15.28 3.51
CA GLU A 149 -17.81 14.55 4.73
C GLU A 149 -16.30 14.33 4.89
N TYR A 150 -15.62 13.84 3.84
CA TYR A 150 -14.18 13.58 3.93
C TYR A 150 -13.35 14.85 4.01
N ARG A 151 -13.77 15.92 3.30
CA ARG A 151 -13.13 17.24 3.42
C ARG A 151 -13.27 17.82 4.83
N ALA A 152 -14.47 17.78 5.40
CA ALA A 152 -14.73 18.24 6.76
C ALA A 152 -13.91 17.42 7.79
N ALA A 153 -13.82 16.10 7.62
CA ALA A 153 -13.01 15.24 8.46
C ALA A 153 -11.51 15.62 8.40
N LEU A 154 -10.96 15.87 7.21
CA LEU A 154 -9.57 16.31 7.06
C LEU A 154 -9.34 17.66 7.73
N GLN A 155 -10.25 18.63 7.52
CA GLN A 155 -10.17 19.97 8.14
C GLN A 155 -10.26 19.88 9.67
N ALA A 156 -11.07 18.97 10.21
CA ALA A 156 -11.15 18.72 11.66
C ALA A 156 -9.83 18.20 12.26
N LYS A 157 -8.96 17.58 11.42
CA LYS A 157 -7.58 17.20 11.77
C LYS A 157 -6.55 18.30 11.46
N GLY A 158 -6.97 19.51 11.07
CA GLY A 158 -6.06 20.57 10.64
C GLY A 158 -5.42 20.32 9.26
N ILE A 159 -5.89 19.33 8.50
CA ILE A 159 -5.34 18.97 7.19
C ILE A 159 -6.10 19.71 6.08
N ILE A 160 -5.38 20.36 5.19
CA ILE A 160 -5.92 21.13 4.05
C ILE A 160 -6.17 20.15 2.88
N PRO A 161 -7.44 19.93 2.45
CA PRO A 161 -7.74 19.01 1.34
C PRO A 161 -7.47 19.66 -0.03
N CYS A 162 -6.48 19.16 -0.76
CA CYS A 162 -6.19 19.52 -2.15
C CYS A 162 -6.77 18.46 -3.10
N ILE A 163 -8.10 18.44 -3.25
CA ILE A 163 -8.85 17.42 -3.99
C ILE A 163 -9.71 18.12 -5.07
N PRO A 164 -9.59 17.79 -6.36
CA PRO A 164 -10.42 18.38 -7.40
C PRO A 164 -11.90 18.08 -7.19
N PRO A 165 -12.81 19.01 -7.51
CA PRO A 165 -14.25 18.75 -7.45
C PRO A 165 -14.68 17.74 -8.52
N ARG A 166 -15.77 17.01 -8.27
CA ARG A 166 -16.45 16.23 -9.31
C ARG A 166 -17.21 17.16 -10.24
N LYS A 167 -17.32 16.82 -11.52
CA LYS A 167 -18.17 17.54 -12.47
C LYS A 167 -19.61 17.56 -11.98
N GLY A 168 -20.33 18.68 -12.18
CA GLY A 168 -21.74 18.82 -11.85
C GLY A 168 -22.04 19.15 -10.39
N ARG A 169 -21.04 19.58 -9.56
CA ARG A 169 -21.34 20.14 -8.24
C ARG A 169 -21.80 21.58 -8.35
N ASN A 170 -22.89 21.92 -7.66
CA ASN A 170 -23.43 23.28 -7.62
C ASN A 170 -22.45 24.28 -6.95
N ALA A 171 -21.69 23.82 -5.95
CA ALA A 171 -20.63 24.59 -5.27
C ALA A 171 -19.31 23.81 -5.31
N PRO A 172 -18.49 23.94 -6.37
CA PRO A 172 -17.22 23.24 -6.46
C PRO A 172 -16.22 23.83 -5.46
N ALA A 173 -15.65 22.95 -4.62
CA ALA A 173 -14.59 23.36 -3.71
C ALA A 173 -13.34 23.77 -4.50
N SER A 174 -12.69 24.86 -4.08
CA SER A 174 -11.42 25.29 -4.64
C SER A 174 -10.28 24.35 -4.24
N PHE A 175 -9.24 24.26 -5.07
CA PHE A 175 -8.01 23.55 -4.79
C PHE A 175 -6.83 24.17 -5.53
N CYS A 176 -5.63 24.05 -4.99
CA CYS A 176 -4.43 24.58 -5.63
C CYS A 176 -3.97 23.66 -6.77
N LYS A 177 -4.08 24.12 -8.01
CA LYS A 177 -3.68 23.35 -9.21
C LYS A 177 -2.16 23.10 -9.23
N VAL A 178 -1.34 24.02 -8.72
CA VAL A 178 0.12 23.88 -8.67
C VAL A 178 0.49 22.75 -7.71
N THR A 179 -0.05 22.78 -6.50
CA THR A 179 0.17 21.72 -5.50
C THR A 179 -0.37 20.38 -5.99
N TYR A 180 -1.52 20.38 -6.65
CA TYR A 180 -2.13 19.15 -7.18
C TYR A 180 -1.25 18.44 -8.22
N LYS A 181 -0.42 19.15 -8.97
CA LYS A 181 0.52 18.54 -9.92
C LYS A 181 1.48 17.54 -9.25
N GLN A 182 1.78 17.71 -7.96
CA GLN A 182 2.64 16.78 -7.22
C GLN A 182 2.05 15.38 -7.08
N ARG A 183 0.75 15.20 -7.36
CA ARG A 183 0.07 13.90 -7.29
C ARG A 183 0.73 12.81 -8.14
N HIS A 184 1.49 13.15 -9.20
CA HIS A 184 2.19 12.14 -9.99
C HIS A 184 3.15 11.28 -9.15
N LYS A 185 3.67 11.80 -8.03
CA LYS A 185 4.60 11.08 -7.16
C LYS A 185 3.98 9.82 -6.53
N VAL A 186 2.68 9.85 -6.15
CA VAL A 186 2.01 8.63 -5.65
C VAL A 186 1.83 7.60 -6.76
N GLY A 187 1.65 8.03 -8.02
CA GLY A 187 1.64 7.14 -9.18
C GLY A 187 3.00 6.48 -9.41
N ASN A 188 4.08 7.26 -9.32
CA ASN A 188 5.46 6.75 -9.42
C ASN A 188 5.77 5.76 -8.28
N MET A 189 5.30 6.04 -7.06
CA MET A 189 5.39 5.13 -5.93
C MET A 189 4.80 3.75 -6.27
N PHE A 190 3.58 3.72 -6.79
CA PHE A 190 2.95 2.46 -7.20
C PHE A 190 3.70 1.78 -8.36
N GLY A 191 4.26 2.55 -9.30
CA GLY A 191 5.12 2.02 -10.35
C GLY A 191 6.29 1.25 -9.78
N LYS A 192 7.10 1.88 -8.90
CA LYS A 192 8.25 1.25 -8.23
C LYS A 192 7.86 -0.02 -7.46
N MET A 193 6.72 -0.02 -6.76
CA MET A 193 6.23 -1.24 -6.09
C MET A 193 5.92 -2.36 -7.08
N LYS A 194 5.35 -2.04 -8.24
CA LYS A 194 4.96 -3.02 -9.27
C LYS A 194 6.15 -3.57 -10.06
N ASP A 195 7.32 -2.96 -9.98
CA ASP A 195 8.56 -3.55 -10.50
C ASP A 195 8.93 -4.84 -9.76
N TRP A 196 8.41 -5.01 -8.55
CA TRP A 196 8.48 -6.27 -7.83
C TRP A 196 7.38 -7.22 -8.34
N ARG A 197 7.79 -8.25 -9.09
CA ARG A 197 6.88 -9.13 -9.81
C ARG A 197 5.82 -9.80 -8.93
N ARG A 198 6.20 -10.15 -7.66
CA ARG A 198 5.26 -10.77 -6.73
C ARG A 198 4.26 -9.78 -6.12
N ILE A 199 4.55 -8.46 -6.23
CA ILE A 199 3.60 -7.40 -5.86
C ILE A 199 2.68 -7.09 -7.05
N ALA A 200 3.23 -6.97 -8.26
CA ALA A 200 2.44 -6.73 -9.47
C ALA A 200 1.37 -7.81 -9.70
N THR A 201 1.72 -9.07 -9.39
CA THR A 201 0.80 -10.22 -9.43
C THR A 201 0.84 -10.95 -8.10
N ARG A 202 -0.26 -10.90 -7.38
CA ARG A 202 -0.42 -11.56 -6.09
C ARG A 202 -0.66 -13.06 -6.26
N TYR A 203 0.20 -13.88 -5.64
CA TYR A 203 0.04 -15.34 -5.52
C TYR A 203 -0.35 -15.77 -4.11
N ASP A 204 -0.16 -14.92 -3.12
CA ASP A 204 -0.42 -15.22 -1.72
C ASP A 204 -1.92 -15.22 -1.42
N ARG A 205 -2.39 -16.32 -0.84
CA ARG A 205 -3.82 -16.53 -0.54
C ARG A 205 -4.30 -15.60 0.57
N ARG A 206 -3.51 -15.47 1.63
CA ARG A 206 -3.80 -14.63 2.80
C ARG A 206 -3.45 -13.17 2.52
N ALA A 207 -4.32 -12.27 2.93
CA ALA A 207 -4.10 -10.83 2.73
C ALA A 207 -2.96 -10.28 3.59
N ASP A 208 -2.83 -10.76 4.83
CA ASP A 208 -1.74 -10.38 5.75
C ASP A 208 -0.35 -10.77 5.20
N ILE A 209 -0.21 -11.98 4.68
CA ILE A 209 1.03 -12.43 4.03
C ILE A 209 1.37 -11.53 2.83
N PHE A 210 0.37 -11.19 2.03
CA PHE A 210 0.59 -10.31 0.88
C PHE A 210 0.91 -8.88 1.31
N MET A 211 0.26 -8.37 2.37
CA MET A 211 0.58 -7.05 2.91
C MET A 211 2.04 -6.97 3.37
N VAL A 212 2.52 -7.99 4.09
CA VAL A 212 3.93 -8.04 4.53
C VAL A 212 4.89 -8.13 3.34
N ALA A 213 4.53 -8.85 2.26
CA ALA A 213 5.33 -8.84 1.04
C ALA A 213 5.45 -7.41 0.44
N ILE A 214 4.36 -6.63 0.44
CA ILE A 214 4.38 -5.21 0.04
C ILE A 214 5.24 -4.39 0.99
N THR A 215 5.07 -4.58 2.30
CA THR A 215 5.85 -3.88 3.33
C THR A 215 7.36 -4.10 3.16
N ILE A 216 7.79 -5.34 2.91
CA ILE A 216 9.20 -5.65 2.62
C ILE A 216 9.69 -4.92 1.36
N ALA A 217 8.90 -4.96 0.27
CA ALA A 217 9.26 -4.25 -0.95
C ALA A 217 9.42 -2.75 -0.70
N VAL A 218 8.50 -2.14 0.05
CA VAL A 218 8.53 -0.74 0.44
C VAL A 218 9.79 -0.41 1.26
N ILE A 219 10.09 -1.19 2.29
CA ILE A 219 11.29 -1.00 3.12
C ILE A 219 12.55 -1.01 2.24
N VAL A 220 12.67 -1.99 1.35
CA VAL A 220 13.85 -2.11 0.47
C VAL A 220 13.93 -0.95 -0.51
N ILE A 221 12.82 -0.53 -1.13
CA ILE A 221 12.82 0.51 -2.17
C ILE A 221 13.16 1.89 -1.61
N TRP A 222 12.76 2.22 -0.38
CA TRP A 222 12.87 3.58 0.14
C TRP A 222 13.90 3.78 1.25
N TRP A 223 14.32 2.71 1.95
CA TRP A 223 15.22 2.85 3.11
C TRP A 223 16.48 1.98 3.08
N ILE A 224 16.62 1.02 2.14
CA ILE A 224 17.79 0.13 2.10
C ILE A 224 18.68 0.38 0.85
N GLN A 225 18.30 1.28 -0.02
CA GLN A 225 19.10 1.62 -1.22
C GLN A 225 20.41 2.28 -0.88
#